data_1d727e536f3ca5c532aa59c498e1881d
#
_entry.id   1d727e536f3ca5c532aa59c498e1881d
#
_cell.length_a   1.000
_cell.length_b   1.000
_cell.length_c   1.000
_cell.angle_alpha   90.00
_cell.angle_beta   90.00
_cell.angle_gamma   90.00
#
_symmetry.space_group_name_H-M   'P 1'
#
loop_
_entity.id
_entity.type
_entity.pdbx_description
1 polymer ?
#
loop_
_entity_poly.entity_id
_entity_poly.type
_entity_poly.pdbx_seq_one_letter_code
_entity_poly.pdbx_strand_id
1 'polypeptide(L)'
;MEDPSKEDIISLVNSIFQVSDFTKTEFSLEFRIDDLDFKSKFEGLARKLEDMRYVCKLEKMEDEKLYVIVQKFSPKKQRKWMSTSWTPRILFAIVISFVMIDGYYRTSGTNSIVEIGDPLEMAGVYTLSLLGILGIHELGHIIAAKAHGLKTTWPYFIPGLPVIGIPTFGAFIQSKGLTINREILFDVAIAGPIAGLVITVIVSI
;
A
#
# COMPACT_ATOMS: atom_id res chain seq x y z
N MET A 1 2.58 -4.39 -27.81
CA MET A 1 3.30 -3.14 -27.55
C MET A 1 4.77 -3.48 -27.58
N GLU A 2 5.51 -2.96 -28.54
CA GLU A 2 6.96 -3.13 -28.60
C GLU A 2 7.59 -2.50 -27.34
N ASP A 3 8.63 -3.14 -26.81
CA ASP A 3 9.41 -2.61 -25.71
C ASP A 3 10.07 -1.29 -26.19
N PRO A 4 9.92 -0.16 -25.46
CA PRO A 4 10.49 1.10 -25.88
C PRO A 4 12.01 0.97 -26.04
N SER A 5 12.56 1.56 -27.07
CA SER A 5 13.99 1.50 -27.33
C SER A 5 14.74 2.29 -26.25
N LYS A 6 16.00 1.95 -26.00
CA LYS A 6 16.82 2.74 -25.06
C LYS A 6 16.95 4.20 -25.53
N GLU A 7 16.85 4.44 -26.82
CA GLU A 7 16.92 5.78 -27.46
C GLU A 7 15.68 6.62 -27.11
N ASP A 8 14.50 6.00 -27.05
CA ASP A 8 13.26 6.69 -26.63
C ASP A 8 13.35 7.16 -25.20
N ILE A 9 13.96 6.36 -24.31
CA ILE A 9 14.17 6.73 -22.91
C ILE A 9 15.16 7.88 -22.78
N ILE A 10 16.26 7.83 -23.53
CA ILE A 10 17.27 8.90 -23.54
C ILE A 10 16.63 10.21 -24.03
N SER A 11 15.87 10.14 -25.11
CA SER A 11 15.13 11.27 -25.67
C SER A 11 14.13 11.85 -24.64
N LEU A 12 13.39 10.99 -23.95
CA LEU A 12 12.43 11.39 -22.94
C LEU A 12 13.09 12.11 -21.76
N VAL A 13 14.21 11.59 -21.23
CA VAL A 13 14.94 12.21 -20.12
C VAL A 13 15.52 13.56 -20.55
N ASN A 14 16.13 13.63 -21.71
CA ASN A 14 16.68 14.88 -22.27
C ASN A 14 15.61 15.95 -22.54
N SER A 15 14.36 15.54 -22.82
CA SER A 15 13.25 16.48 -23.02
C SER A 15 12.75 17.13 -21.72
N ILE A 16 13.04 16.52 -20.58
CA ILE A 16 12.54 16.94 -19.26
C ILE A 16 13.64 17.60 -18.42
N PHE A 17 14.87 17.06 -18.48
CA PHE A 17 16.01 17.52 -17.70
C PHE A 17 17.13 18.09 -18.57
N GLN A 18 17.89 19.01 -17.99
CA GLN A 18 19.18 19.44 -18.54
C GLN A 18 20.24 18.42 -18.14
N VAL A 19 20.52 17.50 -19.07
CA VAL A 19 21.50 16.44 -18.86
C VAL A 19 22.89 16.96 -19.23
N SER A 20 23.81 16.95 -18.27
CA SER A 20 25.19 17.39 -18.44
C SER A 20 26.15 16.24 -18.75
N ASP A 21 25.79 15.01 -18.36
CA ASP A 21 26.56 13.82 -18.63
C ASP A 21 25.66 12.59 -18.65
N PHE A 22 26.08 11.56 -19.42
CA PHE A 22 25.30 10.34 -19.58
C PHE A 22 26.22 9.12 -19.58
N THR A 23 25.89 8.17 -18.71
CA THR A 23 26.60 6.89 -18.61
C THR A 23 25.63 5.74 -18.84
N LYS A 24 26.00 4.84 -19.73
CA LYS A 24 25.22 3.62 -20.02
C LYS A 24 25.92 2.44 -19.39
N THR A 25 25.22 1.79 -18.45
CA THR A 25 25.64 0.55 -17.82
C THR A 25 24.86 -0.64 -18.41
N GLU A 26 25.23 -1.85 -18.09
CA GLU A 26 24.53 -3.05 -18.56
C GLU A 26 23.07 -3.08 -18.11
N PHE A 27 22.77 -2.62 -16.90
CA PHE A 27 21.47 -2.70 -16.24
C PHE A 27 20.78 -1.35 -16.05
N SER A 28 21.48 -0.23 -16.21
CA SER A 28 20.96 1.13 -15.96
C SER A 28 21.41 2.15 -17.00
N LEU A 29 20.63 3.23 -17.10
CA LEU A 29 20.99 4.46 -17.78
C LEU A 29 21.09 5.53 -16.70
N GLU A 30 22.23 6.20 -16.60
CA GLU A 30 22.54 7.17 -15.56
C GLU A 30 22.72 8.55 -16.20
N PHE A 31 21.91 9.50 -15.78
CA PHE A 31 21.88 10.87 -16.32
C PHE A 31 22.24 11.84 -15.22
N ARG A 32 23.33 12.58 -15.39
CA ARG A 32 23.68 13.69 -14.51
C ARG A 32 22.84 14.89 -14.87
N ILE A 33 22.12 15.43 -13.89
CA ILE A 33 21.22 16.56 -14.08
C ILE A 33 21.69 17.76 -13.27
N ASP A 34 21.54 18.96 -13.87
CA ASP A 34 21.92 20.23 -13.23
C ASP A 34 20.70 21.12 -12.93
N ASP A 35 19.49 20.57 -13.02
CA ASP A 35 18.23 21.27 -12.79
C ASP A 35 18.01 21.57 -11.30
N LEU A 36 17.64 22.82 -10.97
CA LEU A 36 17.26 23.23 -9.62
C LEU A 36 15.85 22.75 -9.25
N ASP A 37 14.91 22.71 -10.21
CA ASP A 37 13.54 22.23 -10.01
C ASP A 37 13.39 20.76 -10.43
N PHE A 38 14.23 19.92 -9.83
CA PHE A 38 14.25 18.50 -10.18
C PHE A 38 13.06 17.71 -9.62
N LYS A 39 12.42 18.16 -8.53
CA LYS A 39 11.37 17.39 -7.85
C LYS A 39 10.11 17.24 -8.71
N SER A 40 9.55 18.34 -9.20
CA SER A 40 8.34 18.32 -10.03
C SER A 40 8.57 17.61 -11.37
N LYS A 41 9.74 17.87 -11.98
CA LYS A 41 10.16 17.21 -13.22
C LYS A 41 10.35 15.71 -13.04
N PHE A 42 10.91 15.27 -11.92
CA PHE A 42 11.14 13.86 -11.60
C PHE A 42 9.82 13.09 -11.44
N GLU A 43 8.81 13.68 -10.79
CA GLU A 43 7.50 13.04 -10.66
C GLU A 43 6.85 12.79 -12.03
N GLY A 44 6.90 13.80 -12.92
CA GLY A 44 6.39 13.66 -14.28
C GLY A 44 7.13 12.60 -15.10
N LEU A 45 8.47 12.53 -14.95
CA LEU A 45 9.28 11.50 -15.59
C LEU A 45 8.96 10.11 -15.06
N ALA A 46 8.87 9.95 -13.73
CA ALA A 46 8.63 8.67 -13.10
C ALA A 46 7.31 8.04 -13.54
N ARG A 47 6.23 8.84 -13.66
CA ARG A 47 4.93 8.37 -14.16
C ARG A 47 5.00 7.90 -15.61
N LYS A 48 5.68 8.65 -16.48
CA LYS A 48 5.85 8.26 -17.89
C LYS A 48 6.69 6.99 -18.07
N LEU A 49 7.74 6.84 -17.26
CA LEU A 49 8.59 5.65 -17.30
C LEU A 49 7.87 4.42 -16.72
N GLU A 50 7.01 4.57 -15.72
CA GLU A 50 6.19 3.48 -15.19
C GLU A 50 5.28 2.88 -16.27
N ASP A 51 4.65 3.72 -17.09
CA ASP A 51 3.83 3.28 -18.23
C ASP A 51 4.66 2.49 -19.25
N MET A 52 5.95 2.82 -19.38
CA MET A 52 6.91 2.14 -20.27
C MET A 52 7.58 0.91 -19.60
N ARG A 53 7.20 0.54 -18.37
CA ARG A 53 7.82 -0.51 -17.56
C ARG A 53 9.28 -0.23 -17.19
N TYR A 54 9.61 1.03 -16.97
CA TYR A 54 10.88 1.45 -16.42
C TYR A 54 10.67 2.12 -15.08
N VAL A 55 11.69 2.09 -14.25
CA VAL A 55 11.74 2.79 -12.96
C VAL A 55 12.88 3.77 -12.99
N CYS A 56 12.69 4.91 -12.37
CA CYS A 56 13.76 5.86 -12.16
C CYS A 56 13.99 6.11 -10.66
N LYS A 57 15.22 6.39 -10.34
CA LYS A 57 15.69 6.76 -9.00
C LYS A 57 16.50 8.04 -9.12
N LEU A 58 16.26 8.94 -8.18
CA LEU A 58 17.10 10.12 -8.01
C LEU A 58 18.11 9.84 -6.90
N GLU A 59 19.39 9.97 -7.19
CA GLU A 59 20.46 9.70 -6.27
C GLU A 59 21.50 10.83 -6.29
N LYS A 60 21.96 11.23 -5.12
CA LYS A 60 23.08 12.14 -4.98
C LYS A 60 24.34 11.30 -4.80
N MET A 61 25.27 11.37 -5.74
CA MET A 61 26.52 10.61 -5.67
C MET A 61 27.61 11.34 -4.84
N GLU A 62 28.76 10.71 -4.68
CA GLU A 62 29.91 11.22 -3.89
C GLU A 62 30.43 12.57 -4.37
N ASP A 63 30.24 12.90 -5.65
CA ASP A 63 30.57 14.20 -6.26
C ASP A 63 29.56 15.32 -5.93
N GLU A 64 28.62 15.07 -4.99
CA GLU A 64 27.50 15.94 -4.61
C GLU A 64 26.52 16.27 -5.73
N LYS A 65 26.63 15.67 -6.90
CA LYS A 65 25.76 15.91 -8.06
C LYS A 65 24.57 14.97 -8.06
N LEU A 66 23.49 15.41 -8.72
CA LEU A 66 22.26 14.65 -8.81
C LEU A 66 22.26 13.79 -10.09
N TYR A 67 21.90 12.53 -9.91
CA TYR A 67 21.77 11.56 -10.99
C TYR A 67 20.36 11.00 -11.04
N VAL A 68 19.81 10.94 -12.25
CA VAL A 68 18.60 10.17 -12.55
C VAL A 68 19.04 8.84 -13.11
N ILE A 69 18.78 7.78 -12.35
CA ILE A 69 19.13 6.40 -12.74
C ILE A 69 17.86 5.73 -13.23
N VAL A 70 17.84 5.29 -14.48
CA VAL A 70 16.70 4.60 -15.10
C VAL A 70 17.03 3.14 -15.31
N GLN A 71 16.16 2.25 -14.85
CA GLN A 71 16.32 0.80 -14.93
C GLN A 71 15.04 0.16 -15.45
N LYS A 72 15.17 -0.97 -16.15
CA LYS A 72 14.00 -1.74 -16.59
C LYS A 72 13.30 -2.35 -15.37
N PHE A 73 12.00 -2.07 -15.23
CA PHE A 73 11.20 -2.68 -14.17
C PHE A 73 10.91 -4.14 -14.49
N SER A 74 11.43 -5.03 -13.68
CA SER A 74 11.12 -6.46 -13.75
C SER A 74 10.21 -6.83 -12.57
N PRO A 75 8.88 -6.83 -12.76
CA PRO A 75 7.96 -7.14 -11.67
C PRO A 75 8.17 -8.58 -11.21
N LYS A 76 8.35 -8.77 -9.90
CA LYS A 76 8.38 -10.12 -9.33
C LYS A 76 7.05 -10.82 -9.63
N LYS A 77 7.13 -12.03 -10.16
CA LYS A 77 5.95 -12.85 -10.49
C LYS A 77 5.08 -13.03 -9.24
N GLN A 78 3.90 -12.43 -9.24
CA GLN A 78 2.97 -12.60 -8.11
C GLN A 78 2.56 -14.07 -7.98
N ARG A 79 2.45 -14.55 -6.75
CA ARG A 79 1.94 -15.91 -6.49
C ARG A 79 0.51 -16.01 -6.99
N LYS A 80 0.17 -17.10 -7.72
CA LYS A 80 -1.13 -17.31 -8.37
C LYS A 80 -2.33 -17.10 -7.43
N TRP A 81 -2.22 -17.48 -6.16
CA TRP A 81 -3.31 -17.34 -5.19
C TRP A 81 -3.59 -15.86 -4.82
N MET A 82 -2.58 -14.98 -4.88
CA MET A 82 -2.75 -13.53 -4.63
C MET A 82 -3.36 -12.80 -5.83
N SER A 83 -3.37 -13.41 -7.02
CA SER A 83 -3.96 -12.79 -8.22
C SER A 83 -5.45 -13.11 -8.40
N THR A 84 -6.01 -14.00 -7.59
CA THR A 84 -7.41 -14.43 -7.70
C THR A 84 -8.32 -13.51 -6.92
N SER A 85 -9.38 -12.99 -7.55
CA SER A 85 -10.37 -12.10 -6.93
C SER A 85 -11.15 -12.72 -5.76
N TRP A 86 -11.17 -14.04 -5.66
CA TRP A 86 -11.87 -14.76 -4.60
C TRP A 86 -11.07 -14.83 -3.29
N THR A 87 -9.75 -14.84 -3.36
CA THR A 87 -8.88 -14.98 -2.19
C THR A 87 -9.17 -13.94 -1.09
N PRO A 88 -9.25 -12.61 -1.37
CA PRO A 88 -9.55 -11.63 -0.32
C PRO A 88 -10.96 -11.82 0.27
N ARG A 89 -11.93 -12.26 -0.52
CA ARG A 89 -13.31 -12.52 -0.04
C ARG A 89 -13.38 -13.70 0.90
N ILE A 90 -12.70 -14.80 0.55
CA ILE A 90 -12.63 -16.01 1.39
C ILE A 90 -11.92 -15.69 2.70
N LEU A 91 -10.77 -15.00 2.65
CA LEU A 91 -10.03 -14.60 3.84
C LEU A 91 -10.88 -13.69 4.74
N PHE A 92 -11.64 -12.76 4.15
CA PHE A 92 -12.54 -11.89 4.91
C PHE A 92 -13.65 -12.69 5.61
N ALA A 93 -14.28 -13.64 4.92
CA ALA A 93 -15.30 -14.52 5.52
C ALA A 93 -14.73 -15.35 6.68
N ILE A 94 -13.50 -15.86 6.55
CA ILE A 94 -12.81 -16.59 7.63
C ILE A 94 -12.56 -15.65 8.82
N VAL A 95 -12.10 -14.43 8.59
CA VAL A 95 -11.86 -13.46 9.65
C VAL A 95 -13.14 -13.07 10.37
N ILE A 96 -14.25 -12.86 9.65
CA ILE A 96 -15.57 -12.63 10.28
C ILE A 96 -15.90 -13.78 11.24
N SER A 97 -15.77 -15.03 10.78
CA SER A 97 -16.05 -16.20 11.61
C SER A 97 -15.15 -16.27 12.84
N PHE A 98 -13.87 -15.97 12.70
CA PHE A 98 -12.91 -16.01 13.80
C PHE A 98 -13.17 -14.90 14.82
N VAL A 99 -13.54 -13.70 14.36
CA VAL A 99 -13.90 -12.59 15.26
C VAL A 99 -15.20 -12.89 16.00
N MET A 100 -16.20 -13.48 15.32
CA MET A 100 -17.44 -13.93 15.97
C MET A 100 -17.18 -14.98 17.06
N ILE A 101 -16.33 -15.96 16.77
CA ILE A 101 -15.96 -17.01 17.73
C ILE A 101 -15.23 -16.39 18.94
N ASP A 102 -14.26 -15.51 18.70
CA ASP A 102 -13.52 -14.83 19.77
C ASP A 102 -14.46 -13.97 20.63
N GLY A 103 -15.35 -13.19 20.01
CA GLY A 103 -16.36 -12.37 20.70
C GLY A 103 -17.31 -13.21 21.55
N TYR A 104 -17.77 -14.34 21.04
CA TYR A 104 -18.63 -15.26 21.78
C TYR A 104 -17.94 -15.80 23.05
N TYR A 105 -16.69 -16.28 22.93
CA TYR A 105 -15.94 -16.79 24.08
C TYR A 105 -15.61 -15.70 25.09
N ARG A 106 -15.28 -14.49 24.65
CA ARG A 106 -15.05 -13.34 25.54
C ARG A 106 -16.30 -13.00 26.34
N THR A 107 -17.45 -12.89 25.67
CA THR A 107 -18.73 -12.59 26.33
C THR A 107 -19.12 -13.69 27.28
N SER A 108 -19.03 -14.96 26.85
CA SER A 108 -19.35 -16.10 27.75
C SER A 108 -18.45 -16.17 28.98
N GLY A 109 -17.15 -15.87 28.78
CA GLY A 109 -16.20 -15.78 29.90
C GLY A 109 -16.52 -14.62 30.85
N THR A 110 -16.88 -13.45 30.34
CA THR A 110 -17.26 -12.28 31.14
C THR A 110 -18.57 -12.51 31.88
N ASN A 111 -19.56 -13.14 31.24
CA ASN A 111 -20.85 -13.47 31.88
C ASN A 111 -20.73 -14.42 33.06
N SER A 112 -19.63 -15.17 33.19
CA SER A 112 -19.38 -15.98 34.41
C SER A 112 -19.05 -15.12 35.64
N ILE A 113 -18.71 -13.83 35.44
CA ILE A 113 -18.35 -12.88 36.50
C ILE A 113 -19.41 -11.77 36.62
N VAL A 114 -19.77 -11.18 35.47
CA VAL A 114 -20.77 -10.10 35.37
C VAL A 114 -21.58 -10.30 34.10
N GLU A 115 -22.89 -10.34 34.23
CA GLU A 115 -23.78 -10.49 33.07
C GLU A 115 -23.80 -9.21 32.25
N ILE A 116 -23.29 -9.30 31.01
CA ILE A 116 -23.19 -8.18 30.05
C ILE A 116 -24.16 -8.32 28.88
N GLY A 117 -24.84 -9.46 28.72
CA GLY A 117 -25.83 -9.71 27.67
C GLY A 117 -25.70 -11.06 27.00
N ASP A 118 -26.52 -11.27 25.99
CA ASP A 118 -26.49 -12.49 25.21
C ASP A 118 -25.14 -12.67 24.46
N PRO A 119 -24.45 -13.81 24.60
CA PRO A 119 -23.14 -14.00 23.99
C PRO A 119 -23.13 -13.88 22.47
N LEU A 120 -24.21 -14.23 21.77
CA LEU A 120 -24.26 -14.13 20.32
C LEU A 120 -24.48 -12.69 19.84
N GLU A 121 -25.35 -11.96 20.53
CA GLU A 121 -25.57 -10.54 20.22
C GLU A 121 -24.31 -9.72 20.47
N MET A 122 -23.67 -9.92 21.63
CA MET A 122 -22.43 -9.22 21.97
C MET A 122 -21.28 -9.59 21.03
N ALA A 123 -21.18 -10.84 20.60
CA ALA A 123 -20.22 -11.24 19.57
C ALA A 123 -20.47 -10.53 18.24
N GLY A 124 -21.75 -10.31 17.88
CA GLY A 124 -22.13 -9.53 16.69
C GLY A 124 -21.67 -8.08 16.79
N VAL A 125 -21.96 -7.41 17.91
CA VAL A 125 -21.52 -6.02 18.18
C VAL A 125 -20.00 -5.92 18.18
N TYR A 126 -19.30 -6.84 18.83
CA TYR A 126 -17.84 -6.91 18.83
C TYR A 126 -17.27 -7.07 17.43
N THR A 127 -17.87 -7.95 16.62
CA THR A 127 -17.44 -8.20 15.24
C THR A 127 -17.62 -6.97 14.36
N LEU A 128 -18.79 -6.32 14.44
CA LEU A 128 -19.07 -5.10 13.69
C LEU A 128 -18.12 -3.96 14.09
N SER A 129 -17.89 -3.80 15.39
CA SER A 129 -16.99 -2.77 15.92
C SER A 129 -15.55 -3.00 15.45
N LEU A 130 -14.99 -4.19 15.65
CA LEU A 130 -13.62 -4.51 15.31
C LEU A 130 -13.37 -4.43 13.80
N LEU A 131 -14.25 -5.05 13.01
CA LEU A 131 -14.12 -5.04 11.54
C LEU A 131 -14.49 -3.68 10.95
N GLY A 132 -15.37 -2.92 11.59
CA GLY A 132 -15.68 -1.55 11.22
C GLY A 132 -14.44 -0.65 11.36
N ILE A 133 -13.80 -0.68 12.52
CA ILE A 133 -12.57 0.08 12.80
C ILE A 133 -11.49 -0.32 11.79
N LEU A 134 -11.22 -1.63 11.64
CA LEU A 134 -10.20 -2.14 10.73
C LEU A 134 -10.52 -1.81 9.28
N GLY A 135 -11.78 -1.99 8.85
CA GLY A 135 -12.20 -1.70 7.48
C GLY A 135 -12.07 -0.22 7.11
N ILE A 136 -12.45 0.69 8.01
CA ILE A 136 -12.30 2.13 7.78
C ILE A 136 -10.82 2.54 7.79
N HIS A 137 -9.99 1.93 8.63
CA HIS A 137 -8.54 2.11 8.61
C HIS A 137 -7.96 1.77 7.22
N GLU A 138 -8.27 0.60 6.68
CA GLU A 138 -7.81 0.18 5.36
C GLU A 138 -8.36 1.06 4.23
N LEU A 139 -9.62 1.50 4.38
CA LEU A 139 -10.23 2.45 3.43
C LEU A 139 -9.47 3.78 3.40
N GLY A 140 -9.01 4.28 4.54
CA GLY A 140 -8.18 5.48 4.64
C GLY A 140 -6.93 5.36 3.75
N HIS A 141 -6.19 4.26 3.85
CA HIS A 141 -5.03 3.99 2.99
C HIS A 141 -5.40 3.95 1.50
N ILE A 142 -6.49 3.28 1.15
CA ILE A 142 -6.95 3.16 -0.26
C ILE A 142 -7.33 4.52 -0.82
N ILE A 143 -8.07 5.34 -0.06
CA ILE A 143 -8.52 6.67 -0.50
C ILE A 143 -7.31 7.58 -0.73
N ALA A 144 -6.38 7.65 0.23
CA ALA A 144 -5.16 8.44 0.09
C ALA A 144 -4.30 7.96 -1.08
N ALA A 145 -4.10 6.65 -1.25
CA ALA A 145 -3.38 6.10 -2.38
C ALA A 145 -4.02 6.48 -3.73
N LYS A 146 -5.35 6.41 -3.83
CA LYS A 146 -6.09 6.82 -5.03
C LYS A 146 -5.98 8.32 -5.31
N ALA A 147 -6.03 9.16 -4.28
CA ALA A 147 -5.86 10.61 -4.42
C ALA A 147 -4.50 10.96 -5.03
N HIS A 148 -3.47 10.18 -4.73
CA HIS A 148 -2.13 10.31 -5.33
C HIS A 148 -1.94 9.52 -6.63
N GLY A 149 -3.02 8.95 -7.22
CA GLY A 149 -2.97 8.19 -8.47
C GLY A 149 -2.32 6.80 -8.35
N LEU A 150 -2.12 6.29 -7.14
CA LEU A 150 -1.58 4.95 -6.91
C LEU A 150 -2.69 3.89 -7.05
N LYS A 151 -2.38 2.80 -7.75
CA LYS A 151 -3.25 1.63 -7.85
C LYS A 151 -2.98 0.70 -6.68
N THR A 152 -4.03 0.32 -5.96
CA THR A 152 -3.94 -0.64 -4.84
C THR A 152 -4.75 -1.89 -5.11
N THR A 153 -4.43 -2.97 -4.41
CA THR A 153 -5.29 -4.16 -4.34
C THR A 153 -6.43 -3.94 -3.36
N TRP A 154 -7.43 -4.82 -3.40
CA TRP A 154 -8.35 -4.99 -2.28
C TRP A 154 -7.59 -5.45 -1.04
N PRO A 155 -8.05 -5.10 0.18
CA PRO A 155 -7.41 -5.54 1.40
C PRO A 155 -7.52 -7.07 1.56
N TYR A 156 -6.41 -7.69 1.92
CA TYR A 156 -6.34 -9.09 2.29
C TYR A 156 -6.35 -9.18 3.81
N PHE A 157 -7.47 -9.59 4.37
CA PHE A 157 -7.57 -9.80 5.81
C PHE A 157 -6.81 -11.08 6.19
N ILE A 158 -6.00 -10.99 7.23
CA ILE A 158 -5.14 -12.09 7.67
C ILE A 158 -5.80 -12.75 8.88
N PRO A 159 -6.32 -14.00 8.73
CA PRO A 159 -6.88 -14.73 9.85
C PRO A 159 -5.86 -14.91 10.96
N GLY A 160 -6.28 -14.75 12.20
CA GLY A 160 -5.49 -14.98 13.40
C GLY A 160 -5.77 -16.34 14.01
N LEU A 161 -5.66 -16.38 15.33
CA LEU A 161 -5.89 -17.57 16.16
C LEU A 161 -6.89 -17.20 17.27
N PRO A 162 -8.20 -17.37 17.06
CA PRO A 162 -9.22 -16.96 18.04
C PRO A 162 -9.07 -17.67 19.38
N VAL A 163 -8.54 -18.89 19.40
CA VAL A 163 -8.33 -19.69 20.63
C VAL A 163 -7.37 -18.98 21.62
N ILE A 164 -6.43 -18.19 21.11
CA ILE A 164 -5.50 -17.42 21.93
C ILE A 164 -5.89 -15.94 22.07
N GLY A 165 -7.11 -15.58 21.66
CA GLY A 165 -7.63 -14.22 21.75
C GLY A 165 -7.10 -13.23 20.70
N ILE A 166 -6.56 -13.73 19.60
CA ILE A 166 -6.09 -12.92 18.47
C ILE A 166 -6.85 -13.39 17.20
N PRO A 167 -8.08 -12.90 16.95
CA PRO A 167 -8.91 -13.42 15.88
C PRO A 167 -8.46 -12.99 14.49
N THR A 168 -7.68 -11.91 14.39
CA THR A 168 -7.09 -11.43 13.13
C THR A 168 -5.74 -10.77 13.38
N PHE A 169 -4.83 -10.85 12.42
CA PHE A 169 -3.57 -10.09 12.38
C PHE A 169 -3.70 -8.78 11.58
N GLY A 170 -4.92 -8.34 11.28
CA GLY A 170 -5.17 -7.14 10.51
C GLY A 170 -5.40 -7.41 9.04
N ALA A 171 -5.15 -6.40 8.22
CA ALA A 171 -5.28 -6.51 6.77
C ALA A 171 -4.00 -6.05 6.07
N PHE A 172 -3.84 -6.47 4.84
CA PHE A 172 -2.70 -6.13 4.00
C PHE A 172 -3.17 -5.62 2.65
N ILE A 173 -2.74 -4.40 2.30
CA ILE A 173 -2.99 -3.77 1.00
C ILE A 173 -1.68 -3.72 0.24
N GLN A 174 -1.68 -4.19 -1.00
CA GLN A 174 -0.52 -4.11 -1.88
C GLN A 174 -0.67 -2.92 -2.84
N SER A 175 0.30 -2.01 -2.85
CA SER A 175 0.43 -1.03 -3.92
C SER A 175 0.89 -1.72 -5.20
N LYS A 176 0.22 -1.41 -6.32
CA LYS A 176 0.59 -1.91 -7.66
C LYS A 176 1.47 -0.92 -8.43
N GLY A 177 1.74 0.24 -7.87
CA GLY A 177 2.57 1.29 -8.46
C GLY A 177 3.76 1.62 -7.58
N LEU A 178 4.67 2.39 -8.15
CA LEU A 178 5.82 2.93 -7.43
C LEU A 178 5.40 4.13 -6.59
N THR A 179 5.83 4.15 -5.35
CA THR A 179 5.71 5.35 -4.53
C THR A 179 6.82 6.32 -4.93
N ILE A 180 6.43 7.42 -5.62
CA ILE A 180 7.36 8.30 -6.32
C ILE A 180 8.17 9.16 -5.35
N ASN A 181 7.56 9.56 -4.22
CA ASN A 181 8.22 10.39 -3.22
C ASN A 181 7.80 10.03 -1.78
N ARG A 182 8.53 10.59 -0.79
CA ARG A 182 8.28 10.33 0.64
C ARG A 182 7.01 11.00 1.15
N GLU A 183 6.57 12.09 0.54
CA GLU A 183 5.35 12.82 0.92
C GLU A 183 4.13 11.96 0.63
N ILE A 184 4.04 11.39 -0.57
CA ILE A 184 2.97 10.43 -0.93
C ILE A 184 2.98 9.22 0.00
N LEU A 185 4.16 8.69 0.32
CA LEU A 185 4.29 7.56 1.25
C LEU A 185 3.75 7.93 2.64
N PHE A 186 4.08 9.12 3.13
CA PHE A 186 3.63 9.61 4.43
C PHE A 186 2.11 9.80 4.45
N ASP A 187 1.54 10.48 3.45
CA ASP A 187 0.10 10.74 3.35
C ASP A 187 -0.70 9.44 3.33
N VAL A 188 -0.26 8.48 2.51
CA VAL A 188 -0.89 7.16 2.46
C VAL A 188 -0.75 6.42 3.79
N ALA A 189 0.42 6.49 4.43
CA ALA A 189 0.67 5.78 5.68
C ALA A 189 -0.15 6.33 6.85
N ILE A 190 -0.35 7.66 6.94
CA ILE A 190 -1.05 8.29 8.06
C ILE A 190 -2.58 8.26 7.90
N ALA A 191 -3.09 8.19 6.68
CA ALA A 191 -4.53 8.25 6.38
C ALA A 191 -5.32 7.10 7.04
N GLY A 192 -4.77 5.88 7.06
CA GLY A 192 -5.39 4.73 7.72
C GLY A 192 -5.53 4.92 9.21
N PRO A 193 -4.44 5.16 9.97
CA PRO A 193 -4.49 5.43 11.40
C PRO A 193 -5.46 6.55 11.78
N ILE A 194 -5.49 7.66 11.05
CA ILE A 194 -6.43 8.77 11.33
C ILE A 194 -7.88 8.31 11.13
N ALA A 195 -8.19 7.66 10.01
CA ALA A 195 -9.53 7.16 9.72
C ALA A 195 -9.98 6.14 10.79
N GLY A 196 -9.11 5.20 11.15
CA GLY A 196 -9.36 4.22 12.21
C GLY A 196 -9.58 4.86 13.59
N LEU A 197 -8.79 5.89 13.93
CA LEU A 197 -8.94 6.61 15.19
C LEU A 197 -10.31 7.29 15.29
N VAL A 198 -10.77 7.96 14.22
CA VAL A 198 -12.09 8.62 14.20
C VAL A 198 -13.20 7.60 14.49
N ILE A 199 -13.18 6.45 13.82
CA ILE A 199 -14.19 5.41 14.03
C ILE A 199 -14.05 4.79 15.43
N THR A 200 -12.83 4.60 15.94
CA THR A 200 -12.62 4.11 17.30
C THR A 200 -13.30 5.00 18.34
N VAL A 201 -13.16 6.32 18.20
CA VAL A 201 -13.83 7.28 19.10
C VAL A 201 -15.36 7.15 18.99
N ILE A 202 -15.91 7.05 17.76
CA ILE A 202 -17.36 6.91 17.57
C ILE A 202 -17.90 5.61 18.19
N VAL A 203 -17.17 4.50 18.06
CA VAL A 203 -17.59 3.20 18.58
C VAL A 203 -17.46 3.13 20.11
N SER A 204 -16.60 3.96 20.73
CA SER A 204 -16.38 3.98 22.19
C SER A 204 -17.37 4.85 22.98
N ILE A 205 -18.22 5.62 22.31
CA ILE A 205 -19.28 6.44 22.92
C ILE A 205 -20.60 5.66 22.97
#